data_e8c862338c52af1d3a176795ae74e671
#
_entry.id   e8c862338c52af1d3a176795ae74e671
#
_cell.length_a   1.000
_cell.length_b   1.000
_cell.length_c   1.000
_cell.angle_alpha   90.00
_cell.angle_beta   90.00
_cell.angle_gamma   90.00
#
_symmetry.space_group_name_H-M   'P 1'
#
loop_
_entity.id
_entity.type
_entity.pdbx_description
1 polymer ?
#
loop_
_entity_poly.entity_id
_entity_poly.type
_entity_poly.pdbx_seq_one_letter_code
_entity_poly.pdbx_strand_id
1 'polypeptide(L)'
;LEPEFSVTWRLIAKTGATCRSTLEMLIDDRTKHTDTFDVVFIALGVNDAVRLRSKRTFLRRHQAVRAILRAQFSATSIVVPGVPPLGGFPALTGLMRWVLGAHAKRLDQALSSALSKETQTAYLSFDLPLTADAMAEDGYHPNAQSYVVLGERGGSGISTLVRQI
;
A
#
# COMPACT_ATOMS: atom_id res chain seq x y z
N LEU A 1 -28.55 4.19 5.30
CA LEU A 1 -28.50 2.90 4.58
C LEU A 1 -27.61 1.99 5.40
N GLU A 2 -28.14 0.94 5.97
CA GLU A 2 -27.36 -0.11 6.60
C GLU A 2 -26.42 -0.72 5.56
N PRO A 3 -25.18 -1.11 5.93
CA PRO A 3 -24.28 -1.74 4.99
C PRO A 3 -24.89 -3.06 4.50
N GLU A 4 -25.06 -3.18 3.20
CA GLU A 4 -25.59 -4.38 2.53
C GLU A 4 -24.66 -5.59 2.62
N PHE A 5 -23.49 -5.46 3.28
CA PHE A 5 -22.44 -6.49 3.28
C PHE A 5 -21.97 -6.83 4.70
N SER A 6 -21.80 -8.11 4.95
CA SER A 6 -21.01 -8.58 6.09
C SER A 6 -19.53 -8.61 5.70
N VAL A 7 -18.68 -7.90 6.43
CA VAL A 7 -17.25 -7.82 6.15
C VAL A 7 -16.47 -8.65 7.15
N THR A 8 -15.74 -9.63 6.65
CA THR A 8 -14.70 -10.35 7.41
C THR A 8 -13.34 -9.91 6.90
N TRP A 9 -12.41 -9.58 7.79
CA TRP A 9 -11.10 -9.10 7.38
C TRP A 9 -9.97 -9.78 8.12
N ARG A 10 -8.79 -9.79 7.50
CA ARG A 10 -7.55 -10.31 8.06
C ARG A 10 -6.40 -9.38 7.76
N LEU A 11 -5.51 -9.18 8.74
CA LEU A 11 -4.31 -8.36 8.59
C LEU A 11 -3.06 -9.25 8.56
N ILE A 12 -2.27 -9.10 7.48
CA ILE A 12 -0.93 -9.67 7.37
C ILE A 12 0.06 -8.50 7.29
N ALA A 13 0.66 -8.14 8.40
CA ALA A 13 1.52 -6.98 8.51
C ALA A 13 2.74 -7.21 9.41
N LYS A 14 3.82 -6.47 9.13
CA LYS A 14 5.02 -6.43 9.94
C LYS A 14 5.65 -5.04 9.84
N THR A 15 6.08 -4.49 10.97
CA THR A 15 6.82 -3.23 10.99
C THR A 15 8.06 -3.30 10.10
N GLY A 16 8.28 -2.28 9.27
CA GLY A 16 9.41 -2.22 8.34
C GLY A 16 9.30 -3.16 7.14
N ALA A 17 8.10 -3.73 6.85
CA ALA A 17 7.88 -4.63 5.74
C ALA A 17 8.19 -3.96 4.39
N THR A 18 8.88 -4.69 3.53
CA THR A 18 9.12 -4.37 2.12
C THR A 18 8.34 -5.33 1.23
N CYS A 19 8.24 -5.04 -0.06
CA CYS A 19 7.63 -5.99 -1.01
C CYS A 19 8.28 -7.39 -0.93
N ARG A 20 9.58 -7.48 -0.66
CA ARG A 20 10.27 -8.76 -0.49
C ARG A 20 9.80 -9.52 0.76
N SER A 21 9.88 -8.88 1.92
CA SER A 21 9.50 -9.53 3.17
C SER A 21 8.00 -9.84 3.23
N THR A 22 7.17 -9.04 2.58
CA THR A 22 5.73 -9.34 2.46
C THR A 22 5.50 -10.58 1.61
N LEU A 23 6.23 -10.74 0.51
CA LEU A 23 6.15 -11.95 -0.30
C LEU A 23 6.52 -13.21 0.52
N GLU A 24 7.60 -13.12 1.31
CA GLU A 24 8.04 -14.18 2.22
C GLU A 24 6.96 -14.51 3.28
N MET A 25 6.32 -13.48 3.86
CA MET A 25 5.21 -13.66 4.81
C MET A 25 3.99 -14.32 4.17
N LEU A 26 3.62 -13.94 2.95
CA LEU A 26 2.47 -14.52 2.24
C LEU A 26 2.71 -16.01 1.92
N ILE A 27 3.92 -16.39 1.54
CA ILE A 27 4.29 -17.78 1.30
C ILE A 27 4.17 -18.60 2.60
N ASP A 28 4.72 -18.09 3.70
CA ASP A 28 4.63 -18.74 5.00
C ASP A 28 3.18 -18.83 5.52
N ASP A 29 2.42 -17.75 5.36
CA ASP A 29 1.01 -17.69 5.75
C ASP A 29 0.17 -18.72 5.00
N ARG A 30 0.37 -18.89 3.69
CA ARG A 30 -0.36 -19.85 2.87
C ARG A 30 -0.13 -21.30 3.29
N THR A 31 1.00 -21.61 3.88
CA THR A 31 1.24 -22.96 4.44
C THR A 31 0.38 -23.26 5.67
N LYS A 32 -0.14 -22.24 6.35
CA LYS A 32 -0.88 -22.33 7.61
C LYS A 32 -2.38 -22.10 7.43
N HIS A 33 -2.77 -21.38 6.39
CA HIS A 33 -4.13 -20.91 6.19
C HIS A 33 -4.57 -21.09 4.74
N THR A 34 -5.86 -21.37 4.54
CA THR A 34 -6.46 -21.60 3.21
C THR A 34 -7.47 -20.51 2.83
N ASP A 35 -7.50 -19.39 3.57
CA ASP A 35 -8.46 -18.31 3.34
C ASP A 35 -8.35 -17.74 1.93
N THR A 36 -9.48 -17.28 1.42
CA THR A 36 -9.62 -16.56 0.16
C THR A 36 -10.20 -15.17 0.43
N PHE A 37 -9.91 -14.20 -0.41
CA PHE A 37 -10.33 -12.82 -0.23
C PHE A 37 -10.90 -12.23 -1.53
N ASP A 38 -12.08 -11.60 -1.44
CA ASP A 38 -12.65 -10.88 -2.57
C ASP A 38 -11.83 -9.64 -2.90
N VAL A 39 -11.39 -8.92 -1.87
CA VAL A 39 -10.61 -7.70 -2.00
C VAL A 39 -9.37 -7.74 -1.12
N VAL A 40 -8.22 -7.32 -1.66
CA VAL A 40 -6.97 -7.17 -0.92
C VAL A 40 -6.46 -5.74 -1.02
N PHE A 41 -6.11 -5.15 0.12
CA PHE A 41 -5.49 -3.83 0.23
C PHE A 41 -3.99 -3.97 0.48
N ILE A 42 -3.13 -3.44 -0.41
CA ILE A 42 -1.67 -3.61 -0.35
C ILE A 42 -0.98 -2.28 -0.06
N ALA A 43 -0.70 -1.96 1.20
CA ALA A 43 0.05 -0.76 1.60
C ALA A 43 1.55 -1.05 1.69
N LEU A 44 2.26 -0.96 0.56
CA LEU A 44 3.71 -1.22 0.47
C LEU A 44 4.41 -0.12 -0.34
N GLY A 45 5.70 0.06 -0.10
CA GLY A 45 6.55 0.96 -0.88
C GLY A 45 7.40 1.92 -0.04
N VAL A 46 6.92 2.40 1.11
CA VAL A 46 7.67 3.28 2.01
C VAL A 46 9.04 2.67 2.35
N ASN A 47 9.05 1.44 2.85
CA ASN A 47 10.27 0.77 3.25
C ASN A 47 11.18 0.38 2.08
N ASP A 48 10.62 0.13 0.90
CA ASP A 48 11.40 -0.05 -0.32
C ASP A 48 12.05 1.27 -0.76
N ALA A 49 11.33 2.41 -0.63
CA ALA A 49 11.85 3.75 -0.92
C ALA A 49 12.97 4.15 0.06
N VAL A 50 12.75 3.99 1.37
CA VAL A 50 13.75 4.29 2.41
C VAL A 50 15.02 3.46 2.22
N ARG A 51 14.89 2.20 1.78
CA ARG A 51 16.02 1.32 1.45
C ARG A 51 16.59 1.55 0.06
N LEU A 52 16.20 2.60 -0.64
CA LEU A 52 16.67 2.98 -1.97
C LEU A 52 16.62 1.82 -2.98
N ARG A 53 15.57 1.01 -2.93
CA ARG A 53 15.40 -0.10 -3.88
C ARG A 53 15.20 0.43 -5.28
N SER A 54 15.92 -0.15 -6.26
CA SER A 54 15.77 0.28 -7.64
C SER A 54 14.32 0.10 -8.14
N LYS A 55 13.87 0.99 -9.01
CA LYS A 55 12.54 0.95 -9.64
C LYS A 55 12.20 -0.45 -10.19
N ARG A 56 13.15 -1.06 -10.94
CA ARG A 56 12.96 -2.39 -11.53
C ARG A 56 12.74 -3.46 -10.46
N THR A 57 13.54 -3.43 -9.38
CA THR A 57 13.42 -4.40 -8.28
C THR A 57 12.12 -4.21 -7.52
N PHE A 58 11.73 -2.97 -7.23
CA PHE A 58 10.48 -2.65 -6.57
C PHE A 58 9.28 -3.15 -7.37
N LEU A 59 9.15 -2.75 -8.64
CA LEU A 59 8.03 -3.17 -9.48
C LEU A 59 7.92 -4.69 -9.64
N ARG A 60 9.05 -5.37 -9.87
CA ARG A 60 9.07 -6.83 -9.98
C ARG A 60 8.56 -7.52 -8.71
N ARG A 61 9.01 -7.05 -7.53
CA ARG A 61 8.58 -7.61 -6.25
C ARG A 61 7.14 -7.29 -5.93
N HIS A 62 6.72 -6.07 -6.19
CA HIS A 62 5.33 -5.67 -6.00
C HIS A 62 4.39 -6.46 -6.93
N GLN A 63 4.80 -6.72 -8.17
CA GLN A 63 4.07 -7.60 -9.09
C GLN A 63 3.99 -9.04 -8.56
N ALA A 64 5.10 -9.58 -8.00
CA ALA A 64 5.11 -10.90 -7.39
C ALA A 64 4.15 -11.00 -6.19
N VAL A 65 4.05 -9.96 -5.36
CA VAL A 65 3.05 -9.89 -4.26
C VAL A 65 1.63 -9.96 -4.82
N ARG A 66 1.29 -9.20 -5.86
CA ARG A 66 -0.05 -9.24 -6.46
C ARG A 66 -0.32 -10.60 -7.12
N ALA A 67 0.67 -11.17 -7.78
CA ALA A 67 0.55 -12.48 -8.42
C ALA A 67 0.25 -13.60 -7.42
N ILE A 68 0.95 -13.65 -6.28
CA ILE A 68 0.69 -14.65 -5.25
C ILE A 68 -0.69 -14.46 -4.59
N LEU A 69 -1.11 -13.22 -4.37
CA LEU A 69 -2.43 -12.91 -3.83
C LEU A 69 -3.54 -13.41 -4.75
N ARG A 70 -3.43 -13.21 -6.05
CA ARG A 70 -4.38 -13.73 -7.04
C ARG A 70 -4.35 -15.26 -7.11
N ALA A 71 -3.15 -15.84 -7.22
CA ALA A 71 -3.00 -17.27 -7.46
C ALA A 71 -3.31 -18.15 -6.24
N GLN A 72 -2.96 -17.68 -5.04
CA GLN A 72 -3.04 -18.51 -3.83
C GLN A 72 -4.11 -18.06 -2.82
N PHE A 73 -4.53 -16.81 -2.87
CA PHE A 73 -5.56 -16.26 -1.98
C PHE A 73 -6.83 -15.88 -2.74
N SER A 74 -6.91 -16.22 -4.03
CA SER A 74 -8.07 -15.95 -4.91
C SER A 74 -8.52 -14.49 -4.92
N ALA A 75 -7.57 -13.55 -4.70
CA ALA A 75 -7.90 -12.13 -4.66
C ALA A 75 -8.49 -11.66 -6.00
N THR A 76 -9.78 -11.36 -6.01
CA THR A 76 -10.49 -10.89 -7.19
C THR A 76 -10.11 -9.45 -7.51
N SER A 77 -10.13 -8.59 -6.50
CA SER A 77 -9.79 -7.16 -6.62
C SER A 77 -8.63 -6.78 -5.71
N ILE A 78 -7.73 -5.95 -6.22
CA ILE A 78 -6.58 -5.44 -5.46
C ILE A 78 -6.60 -3.91 -5.43
N VAL A 79 -6.51 -3.33 -4.24
CA VAL A 79 -6.39 -1.89 -4.02
C VAL A 79 -4.96 -1.59 -3.55
N VAL A 80 -4.31 -0.66 -4.21
CA VAL A 80 -2.92 -0.29 -3.94
C VAL A 80 -2.82 1.21 -3.71
N PRO A 81 -2.61 1.68 -2.47
CA PRO A 81 -2.27 3.08 -2.23
C PRO A 81 -0.89 3.39 -2.78
N GLY A 82 -0.73 4.61 -3.24
CA GLY A 82 0.54 5.14 -3.72
C GLY A 82 1.62 5.18 -2.65
N VAL A 83 2.86 5.25 -3.09
CA VAL A 83 3.99 5.45 -2.17
C VAL A 83 3.93 6.88 -1.62
N PRO A 84 3.86 7.08 -0.31
CA PRO A 84 3.78 8.41 0.28
C PRO A 84 4.94 9.32 -0.16
N PRO A 85 4.68 10.63 -0.36
CA PRO A 85 5.71 11.58 -0.77
C PRO A 85 6.66 11.89 0.40
N LEU A 86 7.68 11.07 0.60
CA LEU A 86 8.62 11.15 1.74
C LEU A 86 9.28 12.52 1.90
N GLY A 87 9.39 13.30 0.84
CA GLY A 87 9.87 14.68 0.91
C GLY A 87 9.02 15.62 1.77
N GLY A 88 7.78 15.26 2.06
CA GLY A 88 6.89 16.01 2.95
C GLY A 88 6.98 15.59 4.42
N PHE A 89 7.67 14.51 4.76
CA PHE A 89 7.70 14.00 6.13
C PHE A 89 8.49 14.93 7.07
N PRO A 90 7.89 15.41 8.19
CA PRO A 90 8.55 16.32 9.11
C PRO A 90 9.88 15.79 9.66
N ALA A 91 9.95 14.49 9.95
CA ALA A 91 11.15 13.84 10.48
C ALA A 91 12.33 13.79 9.51
N LEU A 92 12.09 13.97 8.21
CA LEU A 92 13.17 14.00 7.22
C LEU A 92 13.70 15.42 7.03
N THR A 93 15.00 15.61 7.06
CA THR A 93 15.65 16.92 6.93
C THR A 93 16.76 16.91 5.87
N GLY A 94 17.12 18.10 5.40
CA GLY A 94 18.28 18.33 4.54
C GLY A 94 18.32 17.41 3.31
N LEU A 95 19.50 16.88 3.01
CA LEU A 95 19.75 16.01 1.84
C LEU A 95 18.90 14.74 1.87
N MET A 96 18.65 14.18 3.04
CA MET A 96 17.85 12.97 3.22
C MET A 96 16.43 13.18 2.70
N ARG A 97 15.79 14.29 3.07
CA ARG A 97 14.45 14.69 2.59
C ARG A 97 14.40 14.74 1.06
N TRP A 98 15.41 15.38 0.46
CA TRP A 98 15.47 15.53 -0.99
C TRP A 98 15.67 14.18 -1.69
N VAL A 99 16.65 13.37 -1.27
CA VAL A 99 16.97 12.06 -1.88
C VAL A 99 15.79 11.10 -1.76
N LEU A 100 15.26 10.90 -0.55
CA LEU A 100 14.16 9.96 -0.31
C LEU A 100 12.87 10.46 -0.94
N GLY A 101 12.61 11.76 -0.92
CA GLY A 101 11.43 12.35 -1.56
C GLY A 101 11.44 12.15 -3.08
N ALA A 102 12.56 12.45 -3.75
CA ALA A 102 12.71 12.23 -5.18
C ALA A 102 12.60 10.74 -5.53
N HIS A 103 13.18 9.86 -4.70
CA HIS A 103 13.14 8.42 -4.93
C HIS A 103 11.73 7.86 -4.74
N ALA A 104 11.03 8.21 -3.66
CA ALA A 104 9.65 7.80 -3.41
C ALA A 104 8.72 8.22 -4.57
N LYS A 105 8.84 9.47 -5.03
CA LYS A 105 8.09 9.97 -6.20
C LYS A 105 8.34 9.12 -7.46
N ARG A 106 9.60 8.72 -7.71
CA ARG A 106 9.94 7.85 -8.86
C ARG A 106 9.33 6.46 -8.74
N LEU A 107 9.32 5.88 -7.54
CA LEU A 107 8.69 4.58 -7.32
C LEU A 107 7.18 4.66 -7.47
N ASP A 108 6.56 5.70 -6.93
CA ASP A 108 5.13 5.94 -7.01
C ASP A 108 4.64 6.10 -8.44
N GLN A 109 5.27 6.98 -9.23
CA GLN A 109 4.96 7.17 -10.64
C GLN A 109 5.08 5.87 -11.45
N ALA A 110 6.12 5.09 -11.16
CA ALA A 110 6.33 3.82 -11.84
C ALA A 110 5.26 2.78 -11.43
N LEU A 111 4.86 2.76 -10.16
CA LEU A 111 3.80 1.88 -9.66
C LEU A 111 2.46 2.25 -10.28
N SER A 112 2.04 3.51 -10.23
CA SER A 112 0.82 4.01 -10.84
C SER A 112 0.74 3.66 -12.34
N SER A 113 1.82 3.92 -13.08
CA SER A 113 1.91 3.56 -14.51
C SER A 113 1.86 2.05 -14.78
N ALA A 114 2.37 1.22 -13.88
CA ALA A 114 2.28 -0.23 -14.02
C ALA A 114 0.85 -0.72 -13.74
N LEU A 115 0.21 -0.19 -12.70
CA LEU A 115 -1.13 -0.60 -12.27
C LEU A 115 -2.23 -0.13 -13.23
N SER A 116 -2.06 0.99 -13.93
CA SER A 116 -3.03 1.48 -14.92
C SER A 116 -3.26 0.52 -16.09
N LYS A 117 -2.41 -0.49 -16.25
CA LYS A 117 -2.50 -1.52 -17.28
C LYS A 117 -3.11 -2.83 -16.77
N GLU A 118 -3.39 -2.92 -15.48
CA GLU A 118 -3.93 -4.13 -14.85
C GLU A 118 -5.44 -4.00 -14.64
N THR A 119 -6.16 -5.03 -15.01
CA THR A 119 -7.59 -5.16 -14.69
C THR A 119 -7.77 -5.54 -13.22
N GLN A 120 -8.89 -5.18 -12.61
CA GLN A 120 -9.24 -5.52 -11.23
C GLN A 120 -8.16 -5.07 -10.21
N THR A 121 -7.41 -4.02 -10.55
CA THR A 121 -6.44 -3.39 -9.65
C THR A 121 -6.66 -1.88 -9.66
N ALA A 122 -6.96 -1.30 -8.50
CA ALA A 122 -7.10 0.14 -8.34
C ALA A 122 -5.85 0.73 -7.68
N TYR A 123 -5.31 1.78 -8.28
CA TYR A 123 -4.33 2.65 -7.66
C TYR A 123 -5.06 3.79 -6.95
N LEU A 124 -4.72 4.03 -5.67
CA LEU A 124 -5.20 5.18 -4.91
C LEU A 124 -4.05 6.15 -4.68
N SER A 125 -4.18 7.38 -5.17
CA SER A 125 -3.17 8.41 -4.90
C SER A 125 -3.06 8.70 -3.40
N PHE A 126 -1.85 8.99 -2.94
CA PHE A 126 -1.61 9.37 -1.55
C PHE A 126 -1.80 10.88 -1.38
N ASP A 127 -2.99 11.30 -0.96
CA ASP A 127 -3.41 12.71 -0.86
C ASP A 127 -3.59 13.19 0.60
N LEU A 128 -2.83 12.62 1.55
CA LEU A 128 -2.84 13.14 2.90
C LEU A 128 -1.92 14.36 3.04
N PRO A 129 -2.33 15.39 3.79
CA PRO A 129 -1.42 16.43 4.20
C PRO A 129 -0.34 15.82 5.11
N LEU A 130 0.93 16.09 4.80
CA LEU A 130 2.09 15.63 5.59
C LEU A 130 2.60 16.76 6.49
N THR A 131 1.67 17.48 7.10
CA THR A 131 1.96 18.57 8.05
C THR A 131 2.23 17.99 9.43
N ALA A 132 2.93 18.73 10.29
CA ALA A 132 3.29 18.26 11.63
C ALA A 132 2.06 17.87 12.47
N ASP A 133 0.95 18.57 12.29
CA ASP A 133 -0.34 18.32 12.96
C ASP A 133 -1.10 17.11 12.42
N ALA A 134 -0.76 16.64 11.22
CA ALA A 134 -1.32 15.41 10.62
C ALA A 134 -0.48 14.16 10.92
N MET A 135 0.70 14.33 11.49
CA MET A 135 1.63 13.24 11.80
C MET A 135 1.68 12.98 13.31
N ALA A 136 2.08 11.78 13.70
CA ALA A 136 2.41 11.43 15.05
C ALA A 136 3.70 12.15 15.50
N GLU A 137 4.02 12.11 16.79
CA GLU A 137 5.20 12.77 17.37
C GLU A 137 6.52 12.37 16.71
N ASP A 138 6.60 11.16 16.14
CA ASP A 138 7.79 10.67 15.43
C ASP A 138 8.01 11.33 14.05
N GLY A 139 7.03 12.06 13.53
CA GLY A 139 7.06 12.73 12.22
C GLY A 139 7.14 11.80 11.02
N TYR A 140 6.92 10.48 11.22
CA TYR A 140 6.92 9.45 10.18
C TYR A 140 5.57 8.79 9.98
N HIS A 141 4.82 8.59 11.04
CA HIS A 141 3.52 7.93 10.97
C HIS A 141 2.39 8.95 10.98
N PRO A 142 1.30 8.73 10.24
CA PRO A 142 0.09 9.51 10.40
C PRO A 142 -0.43 9.44 11.84
N ASN A 143 -1.01 10.52 12.35
CA ASN A 143 -1.71 10.48 13.62
C ASN A 143 -3.05 9.75 13.51
N ALA A 144 -3.76 9.55 14.64
CA ALA A 144 -5.01 8.80 14.67
C ALA A 144 -6.08 9.37 13.72
N GLN A 145 -6.20 10.70 13.62
CA GLN A 145 -7.17 11.35 12.74
C GLN A 145 -6.82 11.14 11.26
N SER A 146 -5.55 11.20 10.90
CA SER A 146 -5.08 10.91 9.53
C SER A 146 -5.29 9.45 9.14
N TYR A 147 -5.21 8.50 10.09
CA TYR A 147 -5.57 7.12 9.84
C TYR A 147 -7.06 6.93 9.58
N VAL A 148 -7.94 7.70 10.22
CA VAL A 148 -9.40 7.68 9.90
C VAL A 148 -9.61 8.10 8.44
N VAL A 149 -9.02 9.20 8.01
CA VAL A 149 -9.11 9.70 6.63
C VAL A 149 -8.56 8.68 5.62
N LEU A 150 -7.44 8.02 5.93
CA LEU A 150 -6.89 6.93 5.11
C LEU A 150 -7.85 5.75 5.02
N GLY A 151 -8.46 5.37 6.14
CA GLY A 151 -9.45 4.29 6.21
C GLY A 151 -10.68 4.58 5.35
N GLU A 152 -11.24 5.80 5.43
CA GLU A 152 -12.38 6.23 4.62
C GLU A 152 -12.07 6.22 3.12
N ARG A 153 -10.89 6.72 2.72
CA ARG A 153 -10.43 6.68 1.33
C ARG A 153 -10.20 5.25 0.83
N GLY A 154 -9.59 4.42 1.66
CA GLY A 154 -9.41 2.99 1.37
C GLY A 154 -10.76 2.29 1.18
N GLY A 155 -11.71 2.53 2.07
CA GLY A 155 -13.08 2.01 2.00
C GLY A 155 -13.82 2.46 0.74
N SER A 156 -13.70 3.73 0.36
CA SER A 156 -14.28 4.26 -0.88
C SER A 156 -13.67 3.60 -2.13
N GLY A 157 -12.36 3.39 -2.14
CA GLY A 157 -11.68 2.67 -3.22
C GLY A 157 -12.14 1.21 -3.34
N ILE A 158 -12.29 0.53 -2.21
CA ILE A 158 -12.82 -0.84 -2.15
C ILE A 158 -14.26 -0.86 -2.66
N SER A 159 -15.14 0.03 -2.18
CA SER A 159 -16.55 0.09 -2.58
C SER A 159 -16.71 0.32 -4.09
N THR A 160 -15.83 1.13 -4.69
CA THR A 160 -15.85 1.38 -6.14
C THR A 160 -15.51 0.11 -6.94
N LEU A 161 -14.54 -0.68 -6.48
CA LEU A 161 -14.17 -1.95 -7.13
C LEU A 161 -15.23 -3.04 -6.94
N VAL A 162 -15.80 -3.17 -5.74
CA VAL A 162 -16.82 -4.18 -5.44
C VAL A 162 -18.08 -3.97 -6.27
N ARG A 163 -18.45 -2.73 -6.59
CA ARG A 163 -19.60 -2.44 -7.47
C ARG A 163 -19.39 -2.77 -8.95
N GLN A 164 -18.14 -3.09 -9.34
CA GLN A 164 -17.80 -3.47 -10.72
C GLN A 164 -17.71 -4.99 -10.93
N ILE A 165 -17.85 -5.77 -9.86
CA ILE A 165 -17.91 -7.24 -9.86
C ILE A 165 -19.38 -7.68 -9.93
#